data_37536990409796a253b6c12fbf5e2fec
#
_entry.id   37536990409796a253b6c12fbf5e2fec
#
_cell.length_a   1.000
_cell.length_b   1.000
_cell.length_c   1.000
_cell.angle_alpha   90.00
_cell.angle_beta   90.00
_cell.angle_gamma   90.00
#
_symmetry.space_group_name_H-M   'P 1'
#
loop_
_entity.id
_entity.type
_entity.pdbx_description
1 polymer ?
#
loop_
_entity_poly.entity_id
_entity_poly.type
_entity_poly.pdbx_seq_one_letter_code
_entity_poly.pdbx_strand_id
1 'polypeptide(L)'
;MLTLYHANHSTCSQKVRLCLAEKSLDWKSKLVNLATNEHLTPEYMALNPNGVVPTLVHDGQVVLDSGVICEYLEEAFPETPLLPRDPVARARVRGWIRYLDEVPTAAVRVPSFNMAFLPRYDGLDDDAFQKEQADIRPLRKHFYEKMGRKGFDDQEVGNAMEQLGAAVARMEKQLKDQPWLSGADIGLADLIAAPLMDRLDDLGFSGMWEDGAPQVTDWFQRLSARPAYAKAFYPKSRLSEFLPIGPLNREMAPA
;
A
#
# COMPACT_ATOMS: atom_id res chain seq x y z
N MET A 1 12.40 -21.23 5.26
CA MET A 1 10.92 -21.19 4.91
C MET A 1 10.41 -19.78 5.17
N LEU A 2 9.70 -19.21 4.19
CA LEU A 2 9.12 -17.87 4.30
C LEU A 2 7.75 -17.91 4.99
N THR A 3 7.53 -17.02 5.94
CA THR A 3 6.21 -16.78 6.57
C THR A 3 5.91 -15.28 6.51
N LEU A 4 4.78 -14.91 5.90
CA LEU A 4 4.33 -13.53 5.81
C LEU A 4 3.15 -13.29 6.75
N TYR A 5 3.33 -12.38 7.69
CA TYR A 5 2.26 -11.80 8.49
C TYR A 5 1.70 -10.59 7.73
N HIS A 6 0.44 -10.64 7.35
CA HIS A 6 -0.16 -9.67 6.43
C HIS A 6 -1.65 -9.47 6.67
N ALA A 7 -2.20 -8.38 6.16
CA ALA A 7 -3.64 -8.17 6.10
C ALA A 7 -4.12 -8.12 4.64
N ASN A 8 -5.33 -8.62 4.38
CA ASN A 8 -5.87 -8.77 3.02
C ASN A 8 -5.83 -7.46 2.23
N HIS A 9 -6.43 -6.41 2.78
CA HIS A 9 -6.60 -5.10 2.13
C HIS A 9 -5.45 -4.11 2.38
N SER A 10 -4.37 -4.52 3.03
CA SER A 10 -3.21 -3.64 3.25
C SER A 10 -2.40 -3.49 1.96
N THR A 11 -2.31 -2.27 1.43
CA THR A 11 -1.48 -1.96 0.25
C THR A 11 -0.01 -2.37 0.44
N CYS A 12 0.54 -2.17 1.64
CA CYS A 12 1.90 -2.62 1.97
C CYS A 12 2.02 -4.16 1.95
N SER A 13 0.98 -4.89 2.40
CA SER A 13 0.97 -6.35 2.32
C SER A 13 0.80 -6.84 0.87
N GLN A 14 0.02 -6.13 0.06
CA GLN A 14 -0.15 -6.41 -1.36
C GLN A 14 1.18 -6.29 -2.13
N LYS A 15 2.02 -5.28 -1.83
CA LYS A 15 3.39 -5.14 -2.39
C LYS A 15 4.19 -6.44 -2.23
N VAL A 16 4.25 -6.94 -1.00
CA VAL A 16 5.04 -8.14 -0.69
C VAL A 16 4.43 -9.40 -1.31
N ARG A 17 3.08 -9.55 -1.26
CA ARG A 17 2.42 -10.67 -1.93
C ARG A 17 2.69 -10.69 -3.43
N LEU A 18 2.66 -9.53 -4.08
CA LEU A 18 2.94 -9.41 -5.51
C LEU A 18 4.40 -9.76 -5.83
N CYS A 19 5.34 -9.30 -5.01
CA CYS A 19 6.76 -9.65 -5.14
C CYS A 19 6.98 -11.16 -4.99
N LEU A 20 6.40 -11.80 -3.97
CA LEU A 20 6.46 -13.24 -3.76
C LEU A 20 5.86 -14.02 -4.95
N ALA A 21 4.73 -13.55 -5.49
CA ALA A 21 4.06 -14.17 -6.63
C ALA A 21 4.84 -14.04 -7.93
N GLU A 22 5.45 -12.87 -8.23
CA GLU A 22 6.31 -12.67 -9.41
C GLU A 22 7.56 -13.52 -9.35
N LYS A 23 8.15 -13.67 -8.17
CA LYS A 23 9.30 -14.56 -7.96
C LYS A 23 8.93 -16.04 -7.84
N SER A 24 7.64 -16.38 -7.89
CA SER A 24 7.12 -17.76 -7.72
C SER A 24 7.62 -18.43 -6.44
N LEU A 25 7.74 -17.66 -5.36
CA LEU A 25 8.19 -18.15 -4.06
C LEU A 25 7.04 -18.72 -3.25
N ASP A 26 7.26 -19.88 -2.67
CA ASP A 26 6.33 -20.48 -1.70
C ASP A 26 6.49 -19.84 -0.32
N TRP A 27 5.36 -19.54 0.30
CA TRP A 27 5.34 -18.92 1.61
C TRP A 27 4.11 -19.34 2.43
N LYS A 28 4.26 -19.28 3.75
CA LYS A 28 3.18 -19.52 4.71
C LYS A 28 2.45 -18.21 5.01
N SER A 29 1.14 -18.18 4.78
CA SER A 29 0.28 -17.05 5.10
C SER A 29 -0.06 -17.03 6.60
N LYS A 30 0.07 -15.87 7.22
CA LYS A 30 -0.39 -15.53 8.57
C LYS A 30 -1.20 -14.24 8.49
N LEU A 31 -2.52 -14.39 8.38
CA LEU A 31 -3.42 -13.24 8.39
C LEU A 31 -3.41 -12.57 9.76
N VAL A 32 -3.33 -11.24 9.76
CA VAL A 32 -3.40 -10.36 10.93
C VAL A 32 -4.66 -9.53 10.82
N ASN A 33 -5.53 -9.62 11.80
CA ASN A 33 -6.80 -8.90 11.81
C ASN A 33 -6.61 -7.46 12.33
N LEU A 34 -6.55 -6.51 11.39
CA LEU A 34 -6.40 -5.09 11.74
C LEU A 34 -7.65 -4.50 12.40
N ALA A 35 -8.83 -5.10 12.18
CA ALA A 35 -10.08 -4.61 12.77
C ALA A 35 -10.14 -4.85 14.29
N THR A 36 -9.52 -5.92 14.77
CA THR A 36 -9.41 -6.27 16.19
C THR A 36 -8.12 -5.81 16.84
N ASN A 37 -7.32 -4.98 16.14
CA ASN A 37 -6.01 -4.52 16.59
C ASN A 37 -5.00 -5.67 16.89
N GLU A 38 -5.11 -6.82 16.24
CA GLU A 38 -4.19 -7.96 16.44
C GLU A 38 -2.72 -7.56 16.20
N HIS A 39 -2.48 -6.60 15.29
CA HIS A 39 -1.15 -6.02 15.02
C HIS A 39 -0.56 -5.21 16.20
N LEU A 40 -1.33 -4.97 17.25
CA LEU A 40 -0.92 -4.22 18.45
C LEU A 40 -0.90 -5.11 19.70
N THR A 41 -1.13 -6.42 19.56
CA THR A 41 -0.96 -7.36 20.68
C THR A 41 0.51 -7.52 21.05
N PRO A 42 0.82 -7.82 22.32
CA PRO A 42 2.20 -8.04 22.75
C PRO A 42 2.95 -9.08 21.90
N GLU A 43 2.25 -10.15 21.49
CA GLU A 43 2.81 -11.24 20.67
C GLU A 43 3.23 -10.74 19.29
N TYR A 44 2.38 -9.93 18.62
CA TYR A 44 2.73 -9.38 17.32
C TYR A 44 3.78 -8.27 17.45
N MET A 45 3.67 -7.41 18.46
CA MET A 45 4.62 -6.34 18.75
C MET A 45 6.04 -6.87 19.07
N ALA A 46 6.15 -8.09 19.58
CA ALA A 46 7.45 -8.74 19.74
C ALA A 46 8.12 -9.08 18.40
N LEU A 47 7.33 -9.30 17.32
CA LEU A 47 7.85 -9.50 15.97
C LEU A 47 8.07 -8.15 15.25
N ASN A 48 7.12 -7.23 15.39
CA ASN A 48 7.17 -5.93 14.74
C ASN A 48 6.80 -4.80 15.70
N PRO A 49 7.79 -4.18 16.33
CA PRO A 49 7.56 -3.10 17.31
C PRO A 49 6.91 -1.85 16.72
N ASN A 50 6.85 -1.73 15.39
CA ASN A 50 6.13 -0.65 14.70
C ASN A 50 4.60 -0.83 14.74
N GLY A 51 4.08 -2.02 15.11
CA GLY A 51 2.66 -2.31 15.15
C GLY A 51 1.97 -2.12 13.79
N VAL A 52 2.57 -2.62 12.72
CA VAL A 52 2.05 -2.55 11.34
C VAL A 52 2.28 -3.86 10.58
N VAL A 53 1.58 -4.03 9.47
CA VAL A 53 1.82 -5.12 8.52
C VAL A 53 2.38 -4.55 7.21
N PRO A 54 3.15 -5.32 6.44
CA PRO A 54 3.55 -6.72 6.64
C PRO A 54 4.76 -6.89 7.54
N THR A 55 4.95 -8.15 8.01
CA THR A 55 6.18 -8.64 8.61
C THR A 55 6.56 -9.95 7.92
N LEU A 56 7.77 -10.04 7.40
CA LEU A 56 8.30 -11.28 6.84
C LEU A 56 9.19 -11.97 7.88
N VAL A 57 9.02 -13.28 8.01
CA VAL A 57 9.94 -14.14 8.77
C VAL A 57 10.54 -15.16 7.82
N HIS A 58 11.86 -15.17 7.69
CA HIS A 58 12.61 -16.13 6.89
C HIS A 58 13.57 -16.90 7.80
N ASP A 59 13.30 -18.20 7.97
CA ASP A 59 14.10 -19.09 8.83
C ASP A 59 14.40 -18.52 10.22
N GLY A 60 13.36 -17.94 10.84
CA GLY A 60 13.41 -17.33 12.16
C GLY A 60 13.93 -15.88 12.19
N GLN A 61 14.45 -15.36 11.09
CA GLN A 61 14.87 -13.95 10.98
C GLN A 61 13.71 -13.06 10.54
N VAL A 62 13.54 -11.93 11.21
CA VAL A 62 12.45 -10.98 10.95
C VAL A 62 12.95 -9.87 10.02
N VAL A 63 12.18 -9.61 8.94
CA VAL A 63 12.40 -8.48 8.03
C VAL A 63 11.16 -7.59 8.07
N LEU A 64 11.37 -6.31 8.31
CA LEU A 64 10.32 -5.30 8.47
C LEU A 64 10.37 -4.30 7.33
N ASP A 65 9.25 -3.59 7.14
CA ASP A 65 8.98 -2.64 6.06
C ASP A 65 8.76 -3.29 4.69
N SER A 66 7.68 -2.89 4.01
CA SER A 66 7.28 -3.56 2.75
C SER A 66 8.26 -3.35 1.60
N GLY A 67 8.86 -2.17 1.49
CA GLY A 67 9.88 -1.88 0.48
C GLY A 67 11.17 -2.66 0.75
N VAL A 68 11.61 -2.66 2.01
CA VAL A 68 12.78 -3.43 2.46
C VAL A 68 12.57 -4.93 2.27
N ILE A 69 11.37 -5.45 2.58
CA ILE A 69 11.05 -6.88 2.35
C ILE A 69 11.16 -7.21 0.86
N CYS A 70 10.65 -6.37 -0.03
CA CYS A 70 10.76 -6.61 -1.47
C CYS A 70 12.22 -6.59 -1.95
N GLU A 71 13.06 -5.65 -1.47
CA GLU A 71 14.49 -5.64 -1.77
C GLU A 71 15.21 -6.85 -1.18
N TYR A 72 14.87 -7.26 0.05
CA TYR A 72 15.40 -8.49 0.66
C TYR A 72 15.09 -9.73 -0.17
N LEU A 73 13.84 -9.88 -0.62
CA LEU A 73 13.44 -10.99 -1.48
C LEU A 73 14.18 -10.99 -2.82
N GLU A 74 14.49 -9.81 -3.36
CA GLU A 74 15.31 -9.66 -4.56
C GLU A 74 16.74 -10.17 -4.36
N GLU A 75 17.34 -9.84 -3.23
CA GLU A 75 18.72 -10.24 -2.92
C GLU A 75 18.83 -11.71 -2.50
N ALA A 76 17.85 -12.20 -1.71
CA ALA A 76 17.85 -13.57 -1.18
C ALA A 76 17.45 -14.63 -2.23
N PHE A 77 16.70 -14.23 -3.29
CA PHE A 77 16.19 -15.11 -4.33
C PHE A 77 16.44 -14.51 -5.72
N PRO A 78 17.69 -14.49 -6.23
CA PRO A 78 18.08 -13.76 -7.43
C PRO A 78 17.67 -14.43 -8.74
N GLU A 79 17.06 -15.62 -8.73
CA GLU A 79 16.74 -16.44 -9.91
C GLU A 79 15.75 -15.72 -10.86
N THR A 80 14.81 -14.97 -10.29
CA THR A 80 13.87 -14.12 -11.03
C THR A 80 14.14 -12.66 -10.66
N PRO A 81 15.05 -11.96 -11.39
CA PRO A 81 15.47 -10.62 -11.03
C PRO A 81 14.35 -9.60 -11.28
N LEU A 82 14.13 -8.73 -10.28
CA LEU A 82 13.19 -7.60 -10.30
C LEU A 82 13.92 -6.25 -10.21
N LEU A 83 15.25 -6.26 -10.15
CA LEU A 83 16.11 -5.08 -10.25
C LEU A 83 17.09 -5.22 -11.41
N PRO A 84 17.37 -4.15 -12.15
CA PRO A 84 18.39 -4.16 -13.21
C PRO A 84 19.77 -4.55 -12.68
N ARG A 85 20.59 -5.18 -13.51
CA ARG A 85 22.00 -5.47 -13.18
C ARG A 85 22.86 -4.23 -13.20
N ASP A 86 22.60 -3.30 -14.12
CA ASP A 86 23.33 -2.03 -14.21
C ASP A 86 23.12 -1.19 -12.95
N PRO A 87 24.20 -0.73 -12.29
CA PRO A 87 24.09 0.03 -11.04
C PRO A 87 23.32 1.35 -11.16
N VAL A 88 23.43 2.05 -12.31
CA VAL A 88 22.73 3.32 -12.53
C VAL A 88 21.24 3.09 -12.74
N ALA A 89 20.87 2.09 -13.56
CA ALA A 89 19.48 1.70 -13.74
C ALA A 89 18.87 1.23 -12.40
N ARG A 90 19.60 0.43 -11.62
CA ARG A 90 19.19 0.00 -10.28
C ARG A 90 18.97 1.18 -9.32
N ALA A 91 19.85 2.18 -9.34
CA ALA A 91 19.68 3.38 -8.54
C ALA A 91 18.42 4.18 -8.93
N ARG A 92 18.09 4.25 -10.24
CA ARG A 92 16.85 4.88 -10.72
C ARG A 92 15.61 4.14 -10.22
N VAL A 93 15.60 2.80 -10.26
CA VAL A 93 14.49 1.99 -9.71
C VAL A 93 14.35 2.22 -8.20
N ARG A 94 15.45 2.23 -7.44
CA ARG A 94 15.42 2.56 -6.00
C ARG A 94 14.91 3.98 -5.74
N GLY A 95 15.22 4.93 -6.61
CA GLY A 95 14.63 6.28 -6.56
C GLY A 95 13.11 6.28 -6.70
N TRP A 96 12.57 5.42 -7.58
CA TRP A 96 11.13 5.20 -7.70
C TRP A 96 10.54 4.56 -6.43
N ILE A 97 11.17 3.51 -5.91
CA ILE A 97 10.73 2.82 -4.69
C ILE A 97 10.61 3.81 -3.53
N ARG A 98 11.67 4.62 -3.30
CA ARG A 98 11.68 5.64 -2.25
C ARG A 98 10.55 6.66 -2.42
N TYR A 99 10.40 7.19 -3.62
CA TYR A 99 9.34 8.15 -3.93
C TYR A 99 7.94 7.56 -3.69
N LEU A 100 7.69 6.34 -4.18
CA LEU A 100 6.40 5.67 -4.04
C LEU A 100 6.04 5.38 -2.58
N ASP A 101 7.02 5.02 -1.76
CA ASP A 101 6.81 4.74 -0.33
C ASP A 101 6.60 6.03 0.48
N GLU A 102 7.34 7.08 0.17
CA GLU A 102 7.32 8.34 0.93
C GLU A 102 6.07 9.18 0.64
N VAL A 103 5.74 9.39 -0.64
CA VAL A 103 4.70 10.35 -1.05
C VAL A 103 3.36 9.66 -1.34
N PRO A 104 3.17 8.94 -2.46
CA PRO A 104 1.83 8.46 -2.80
C PRO A 104 1.31 7.36 -1.87
N THR A 105 2.20 6.53 -1.29
CA THR A 105 1.76 5.55 -0.28
C THR A 105 1.28 6.21 1.01
N ALA A 106 1.82 7.36 1.37
CA ALA A 106 1.29 8.15 2.48
C ALA A 106 -0.02 8.84 2.10
N ALA A 107 -0.07 9.46 0.92
CA ALA A 107 -1.23 10.20 0.43
C ALA A 107 -2.49 9.33 0.26
N VAL A 108 -2.38 8.11 -0.30
CA VAL A 108 -3.54 7.24 -0.54
C VAL A 108 -4.26 6.80 0.74
N ARG A 109 -3.61 6.92 1.90
CA ARG A 109 -4.26 6.64 3.19
C ARG A 109 -5.36 7.64 3.49
N VAL A 110 -5.19 8.91 3.12
CA VAL A 110 -6.17 9.98 3.39
C VAL A 110 -7.54 9.62 2.79
N PRO A 111 -7.71 9.44 1.47
CA PRO A 111 -9.00 9.02 0.91
C PRO A 111 -9.43 7.64 1.40
N SER A 112 -8.51 6.68 1.57
CA SER A 112 -8.86 5.34 2.08
C SER A 112 -9.51 5.40 3.46
N PHE A 113 -9.00 6.23 4.37
CA PHE A 113 -9.56 6.36 5.71
C PHE A 113 -10.87 7.12 5.70
N ASN A 114 -10.95 8.25 5.01
CA ASN A 114 -12.19 9.02 4.93
C ASN A 114 -13.33 8.20 4.33
N MET A 115 -13.09 7.45 3.26
CA MET A 115 -14.13 6.73 2.51
C MET A 115 -14.51 5.38 3.11
N ALA A 116 -13.60 4.69 3.80
CA ALA A 116 -13.83 3.30 4.19
C ALA A 116 -13.69 3.02 5.71
N PHE A 117 -12.82 3.73 6.42
CA PHE A 117 -12.49 3.34 7.80
C PHE A 117 -13.16 4.18 8.87
N LEU A 118 -13.58 5.40 8.59
CA LEU A 118 -14.20 6.29 9.59
C LEU A 118 -15.43 5.71 10.29
N PRO A 119 -16.33 4.93 9.63
CA PRO A 119 -17.48 4.35 10.31
C PRO A 119 -17.14 3.50 11.53
N ARG A 120 -15.91 3.01 11.62
CA ARG A 120 -15.44 2.23 12.80
C ARG A 120 -15.36 3.04 14.07
N TYR A 121 -15.33 4.35 13.97
CA TYR A 121 -15.11 5.28 15.08
C TYR A 121 -16.37 6.05 15.47
N ASP A 122 -17.52 5.79 14.84
CA ASP A 122 -18.77 6.53 15.03
C ASP A 122 -19.29 6.51 16.48
N GLY A 123 -18.93 5.55 17.30
CA GLY A 123 -19.32 5.46 18.71
C GLY A 123 -18.35 6.07 19.71
N LEU A 124 -17.21 6.64 19.24
CA LEU A 124 -16.18 7.20 20.11
C LEU A 124 -16.33 8.71 20.24
N ASP A 125 -16.07 9.26 21.42
CA ASP A 125 -15.75 10.69 21.58
C ASP A 125 -14.26 10.95 21.26
N ASP A 126 -13.83 12.21 21.31
CA ASP A 126 -12.48 12.59 20.92
C ASP A 126 -11.42 12.03 21.89
N ASP A 127 -11.71 11.98 23.20
CA ASP A 127 -10.81 11.44 24.23
C ASP A 127 -10.66 9.92 24.10
N ALA A 128 -11.77 9.21 23.88
CA ALA A 128 -11.76 7.77 23.63
C ALA A 128 -11.01 7.44 22.34
N PHE A 129 -11.23 8.20 21.25
CA PHE A 129 -10.48 8.02 20.01
C PHE A 129 -8.97 8.22 20.21
N GLN A 130 -8.57 9.29 20.89
CA GLN A 130 -7.16 9.55 21.18
C GLN A 130 -6.53 8.37 21.92
N LYS A 131 -7.15 7.96 23.02
CA LYS A 131 -6.62 6.92 23.90
C LYS A 131 -6.64 5.53 23.29
N GLU A 132 -7.72 5.15 22.61
CA GLU A 132 -7.95 3.80 22.11
C GLU A 132 -7.44 3.59 20.68
N GLN A 133 -7.24 4.67 19.92
CA GLN A 133 -6.82 4.58 18.52
C GLN A 133 -5.47 5.21 18.26
N ALA A 134 -5.21 6.45 18.69
CA ALA A 134 -3.95 7.12 18.40
C ALA A 134 -2.80 6.64 19.30
N ASP A 135 -2.99 6.69 20.62
CA ASP A 135 -1.91 6.45 21.59
C ASP A 135 -1.33 5.02 21.56
N ILE A 136 -2.15 4.04 21.18
CA ILE A 136 -1.73 2.63 21.12
C ILE A 136 -0.89 2.28 19.89
N ARG A 137 -0.68 3.22 18.94
CA ARG A 137 0.00 2.97 17.65
C ARG A 137 1.39 3.61 17.59
N PRO A 138 2.48 2.84 17.80
CA PRO A 138 3.83 3.41 17.88
C PRO A 138 4.23 4.22 16.64
N LEU A 139 4.03 3.64 15.44
CA LEU A 139 4.42 4.27 14.18
C LEU A 139 3.36 5.24 13.62
N ARG A 140 2.07 5.06 13.99
CA ARG A 140 0.96 5.77 13.35
C ARG A 140 0.25 6.76 14.26
N LYS A 141 0.77 7.03 15.45
CA LYS A 141 0.14 7.95 16.42
C LYS A 141 -0.23 9.28 15.76
N HIS A 142 0.73 10.00 15.19
CA HIS A 142 0.49 11.31 14.59
C HIS A 142 -0.47 11.29 13.39
N PHE A 143 -0.49 10.19 12.63
CA PHE A 143 -1.46 10.03 11.55
C PHE A 143 -2.90 9.98 12.10
N TYR A 144 -3.13 9.21 13.17
CA TYR A 144 -4.44 9.10 13.82
C TYR A 144 -4.83 10.37 14.56
N GLU A 145 -3.89 11.03 15.23
CA GLU A 145 -4.11 12.34 15.88
C GLU A 145 -4.57 13.39 14.85
N LYS A 146 -3.90 13.45 13.70
CA LYS A 146 -4.22 14.38 12.62
C LYS A 146 -5.57 14.07 11.97
N MET A 147 -5.88 12.81 11.76
CA MET A 147 -7.16 12.37 11.22
C MET A 147 -8.32 12.67 12.18
N GLY A 148 -8.11 12.42 13.47
CA GLY A 148 -9.21 12.44 14.42
C GLY A 148 -10.33 11.45 14.09
N ARG A 149 -11.37 11.37 14.89
CA ARG A 149 -12.51 10.49 14.64
C ARG A 149 -13.41 10.96 13.48
N LYS A 150 -13.29 12.22 13.09
CA LYS A 150 -14.10 12.84 12.01
C LYS A 150 -13.48 12.70 10.62
N GLY A 151 -12.22 12.26 10.56
CA GLY A 151 -11.44 12.13 9.31
C GLY A 151 -10.61 13.37 9.01
N PHE A 152 -9.93 13.30 7.89
CA PHE A 152 -9.15 14.40 7.35
C PHE A 152 -10.07 15.47 6.75
N ASP A 153 -9.71 16.74 6.94
CA ASP A 153 -10.43 17.86 6.38
C ASP A 153 -10.23 18.01 4.86
N ASP A 154 -10.98 18.93 4.26
CA ASP A 154 -10.95 19.16 2.80
C ASP A 154 -9.58 19.59 2.29
N GLN A 155 -8.79 20.31 3.09
CA GLN A 155 -7.45 20.73 2.70
C GLN A 155 -6.49 19.55 2.67
N GLU A 156 -6.54 18.67 3.68
CA GLU A 156 -5.72 17.46 3.73
C GLU A 156 -6.09 16.50 2.61
N VAL A 157 -7.38 16.36 2.34
CA VAL A 157 -7.88 15.58 1.20
C VAL A 157 -7.38 16.17 -0.11
N GLY A 158 -7.52 17.49 -0.32
CA GLY A 158 -7.04 18.19 -1.51
C GLY A 158 -5.53 17.99 -1.72
N ASN A 159 -4.73 18.18 -0.68
CA ASN A 159 -3.28 17.96 -0.73
C ASN A 159 -2.91 16.50 -1.09
N ALA A 160 -3.63 15.54 -0.52
CA ALA A 160 -3.40 14.13 -0.82
C ALA A 160 -3.75 13.80 -2.28
N MET A 161 -4.88 14.29 -2.78
CA MET A 161 -5.30 14.08 -4.17
C MET A 161 -4.35 14.75 -5.17
N GLU A 162 -3.81 15.93 -4.86
CA GLU A 162 -2.78 16.60 -5.66
C GLU A 162 -1.51 15.75 -5.73
N GLN A 163 -1.03 15.22 -4.60
CA GLN A 163 0.14 14.33 -4.55
C GLN A 163 -0.07 13.05 -5.36
N LEU A 164 -1.26 12.48 -5.32
CA LEU A 164 -1.62 11.29 -6.10
C LEU A 164 -1.67 11.60 -7.60
N GLY A 165 -2.24 12.74 -8.00
CA GLY A 165 -2.22 13.23 -9.38
C GLY A 165 -0.79 13.47 -9.89
N ALA A 166 0.06 14.09 -9.07
CA ALA A 166 1.48 14.28 -9.39
C ALA A 166 2.23 12.96 -9.57
N ALA A 167 1.88 11.93 -8.79
CA ALA A 167 2.45 10.59 -8.95
C ALA A 167 2.05 9.97 -10.29
N VAL A 168 0.77 10.04 -10.68
CA VAL A 168 0.28 9.58 -11.98
C VAL A 168 0.98 10.32 -13.11
N ALA A 169 1.09 11.65 -13.06
CA ALA A 169 1.78 12.46 -14.07
C ALA A 169 3.28 12.08 -14.20
N ARG A 170 3.93 11.79 -13.07
CA ARG A 170 5.32 11.33 -13.06
C ARG A 170 5.46 9.94 -13.69
N MET A 171 4.53 9.03 -13.40
CA MET A 171 4.47 7.70 -14.03
C MET A 171 4.24 7.82 -15.53
N GLU A 172 3.25 8.64 -15.96
CA GLU A 172 2.95 8.89 -17.37
C GLU A 172 4.18 9.37 -18.15
N LYS A 173 4.93 10.31 -17.56
CA LYS A 173 6.18 10.80 -18.17
C LYS A 173 7.23 9.70 -18.33
N GLN A 174 7.44 8.86 -17.34
CA GLN A 174 8.42 7.77 -17.37
C GLN A 174 8.04 6.70 -18.40
N LEU A 175 6.75 6.34 -18.43
CA LEU A 175 6.23 5.26 -19.27
C LEU A 175 6.16 5.62 -20.78
N LYS A 176 6.36 6.89 -21.16
CA LYS A 176 6.55 7.28 -22.57
C LYS A 176 7.81 6.69 -23.19
N ASP A 177 8.85 6.57 -22.39
CA ASP A 177 10.18 6.15 -22.86
C ASP A 177 10.47 4.68 -22.58
N GLN A 178 9.69 4.05 -21.68
CA GLN A 178 9.95 2.69 -21.21
C GLN A 178 8.63 1.96 -20.91
N PRO A 179 8.54 0.64 -21.17
CA PRO A 179 7.30 -0.11 -20.95
C PRO A 179 6.95 -0.29 -19.46
N TRP A 180 7.94 -0.19 -18.56
CA TRP A 180 7.78 -0.36 -17.12
C TRP A 180 8.47 0.77 -16.34
N LEU A 181 8.01 1.05 -15.13
CA LEU A 181 8.69 2.01 -14.25
C LEU A 181 10.12 1.59 -13.91
N SER A 182 10.35 0.28 -13.91
CA SER A 182 11.66 -0.33 -13.66
C SER A 182 12.56 -0.38 -14.90
N GLY A 183 12.05 -0.10 -16.10
CA GLY A 183 12.82 -0.09 -17.33
C GLY A 183 12.22 -0.93 -18.46
N ALA A 184 13.06 -1.73 -19.14
CA ALA A 184 12.63 -2.61 -20.23
C ALA A 184 11.77 -3.79 -19.74
N ASP A 185 12.03 -4.26 -18.54
CA ASP A 185 11.34 -5.36 -17.90
C ASP A 185 10.60 -4.90 -16.65
N ILE A 186 9.54 -5.62 -16.27
CA ILE A 186 8.83 -5.40 -15.00
C ILE A 186 9.79 -5.60 -13.83
N GLY A 187 9.66 -4.75 -12.81
CA GLY A 187 10.52 -4.86 -11.64
C GLY A 187 9.91 -4.24 -10.39
N LEU A 188 10.75 -4.04 -9.35
CA LEU A 188 10.26 -3.64 -8.03
C LEU A 188 9.49 -2.32 -8.03
N ALA A 189 9.86 -1.33 -8.86
CA ALA A 189 9.11 -0.07 -8.92
C ALA A 189 7.65 -0.29 -9.37
N ASP A 190 7.44 -1.19 -10.34
CA ASP A 190 6.12 -1.56 -10.83
C ASP A 190 5.30 -2.27 -9.76
N LEU A 191 5.92 -3.24 -9.06
CA LEU A 191 5.25 -4.02 -8.03
C LEU A 191 4.88 -3.18 -6.79
N ILE A 192 5.67 -2.14 -6.50
CA ILE A 192 5.40 -1.22 -5.40
C ILE A 192 4.34 -0.19 -5.78
N ALA A 193 4.27 0.22 -7.04
CA ALA A 193 3.22 1.10 -7.56
C ALA A 193 1.85 0.40 -7.68
N ALA A 194 1.84 -0.91 -7.99
CA ALA A 194 0.63 -1.68 -8.26
C ALA A 194 -0.46 -1.54 -7.18
N PRO A 195 -0.19 -1.73 -5.88
CA PRO A 195 -1.21 -1.59 -4.84
C PRO A 195 -1.73 -0.17 -4.63
N LEU A 196 -0.96 0.83 -5.03
CA LEU A 196 -1.42 2.21 -5.04
C LEU A 196 -2.50 2.40 -6.09
N MET A 197 -2.23 1.96 -7.33
CA MET A 197 -3.17 2.09 -8.45
C MET A 197 -4.41 1.23 -8.23
N ASP A 198 -4.26 -0.01 -7.75
CA ASP A 198 -5.38 -0.87 -7.38
C ASP A 198 -6.26 -0.23 -6.29
N ARG A 199 -5.66 0.43 -5.30
CA ARG A 199 -6.40 1.13 -4.26
C ARG A 199 -7.16 2.35 -4.80
N LEU A 200 -6.56 3.12 -5.69
CA LEU A 200 -7.22 4.26 -6.32
C LEU A 200 -8.39 3.81 -7.20
N ASP A 201 -8.21 2.74 -7.96
CA ASP A 201 -9.27 2.10 -8.74
C ASP A 201 -10.42 1.61 -7.83
N ASP A 202 -10.09 0.91 -6.75
CA ASP A 202 -11.03 0.38 -5.76
C ASP A 202 -11.86 1.48 -5.05
N LEU A 203 -11.29 2.68 -4.92
CA LEU A 203 -11.96 3.87 -4.38
C LEU A 203 -12.72 4.70 -5.43
N GLY A 204 -12.67 4.31 -6.70
CA GLY A 204 -13.36 5.00 -7.80
C GLY A 204 -12.60 6.19 -8.39
N PHE A 205 -11.27 6.23 -8.25
CA PHE A 205 -10.41 7.29 -8.78
C PHE A 205 -9.68 6.90 -10.07
N SER A 206 -10.13 5.88 -10.80
CA SER A 206 -9.50 5.46 -12.08
C SER A 206 -9.46 6.58 -13.13
N GLY A 207 -10.40 7.54 -13.11
CA GLY A 207 -10.36 8.72 -13.95
C GLY A 207 -9.09 9.57 -13.83
N MET A 208 -8.31 9.43 -12.75
CA MET A 208 -7.02 10.11 -12.61
C MET A 208 -6.01 9.73 -13.70
N TRP A 209 -6.16 8.55 -14.34
CA TRP A 209 -5.27 8.10 -15.42
C TRP A 209 -6.04 7.76 -16.70
N GLU A 210 -7.28 7.29 -16.64
CA GLU A 210 -8.08 6.92 -17.81
C GLU A 210 -8.37 8.13 -18.71
N ASP A 211 -8.57 9.31 -18.11
CA ASP A 211 -8.94 10.54 -18.84
C ASP A 211 -7.74 11.30 -19.42
N GLY A 212 -6.50 10.99 -19.05
CA GLY A 212 -5.38 11.83 -19.48
C GLY A 212 -3.98 11.23 -19.39
N ALA A 213 -3.85 9.96 -18.97
CA ALA A 213 -2.56 9.28 -18.83
C ALA A 213 -2.56 7.89 -19.51
N PRO A 214 -2.56 7.85 -20.86
CA PRO A 214 -2.72 6.62 -21.63
C PRO A 214 -1.58 5.60 -21.39
N GLN A 215 -0.36 6.04 -21.07
CA GLN A 215 0.74 5.12 -20.79
C GLN A 215 0.54 4.46 -19.42
N VAL A 216 0.02 5.18 -18.43
CA VAL A 216 -0.34 4.61 -17.12
C VAL A 216 -1.50 3.63 -17.28
N THR A 217 -2.51 3.97 -18.09
CA THR A 217 -3.65 3.08 -18.38
C THR A 217 -3.17 1.76 -19.00
N ASP A 218 -2.35 1.82 -20.05
CA ASP A 218 -1.77 0.63 -20.69
C ASP A 218 -0.89 -0.18 -19.71
N TRP A 219 -0.03 0.51 -18.97
CA TRP A 219 0.84 -0.12 -17.96
C TRP A 219 0.00 -0.87 -16.91
N PHE A 220 -1.07 -0.25 -16.38
CA PHE A 220 -1.91 -0.87 -15.37
C PHE A 220 -2.70 -2.06 -15.91
N GLN A 221 -3.18 -1.99 -17.16
CA GLN A 221 -3.82 -3.11 -17.84
C GLN A 221 -2.87 -4.30 -18.02
N ARG A 222 -1.63 -4.05 -18.49
CA ARG A 222 -0.60 -5.11 -18.63
C ARG A 222 -0.21 -5.72 -17.28
N LEU A 223 -0.08 -4.88 -16.24
CA LEU A 223 0.25 -5.33 -14.90
C LEU A 223 -0.86 -6.20 -14.31
N SER A 224 -2.12 -5.73 -14.38
CA SER A 224 -3.29 -6.43 -13.81
C SER A 224 -3.64 -7.73 -14.55
N ALA A 225 -3.25 -7.88 -15.81
CA ALA A 225 -3.40 -9.11 -16.57
C ALA A 225 -2.38 -10.23 -16.19
N ARG A 226 -1.39 -9.92 -15.37
CA ARG A 226 -0.37 -10.90 -14.97
C ARG A 226 -0.92 -11.94 -13.99
N PRO A 227 -0.53 -13.22 -14.11
CA PRO A 227 -0.95 -14.26 -13.15
C PRO A 227 -0.55 -13.96 -11.70
N ALA A 228 0.59 -13.29 -11.50
CA ALA A 228 1.06 -12.89 -10.17
C ALA A 228 0.14 -11.83 -9.53
N TYR A 229 -0.45 -10.94 -10.35
CA TYR A 229 -1.42 -9.97 -9.86
C TYR A 229 -2.65 -10.66 -9.27
N ALA A 230 -3.25 -11.61 -9.97
CA ALA A 230 -4.40 -12.38 -9.47
C ALA A 230 -4.09 -13.14 -8.16
N LYS A 231 -2.84 -13.62 -7.99
CA LYS A 231 -2.39 -14.27 -6.75
C LYS A 231 -2.23 -13.28 -5.59
N ALA A 232 -1.83 -12.05 -5.87
CA ALA A 232 -1.62 -11.02 -4.85
C ALA A 232 -2.93 -10.30 -4.47
N PHE A 233 -3.80 -10.07 -5.47
CA PHE A 233 -5.10 -9.39 -5.34
C PHE A 233 -6.24 -10.40 -5.46
N TYR A 234 -6.19 -11.44 -4.64
CA TYR A 234 -7.21 -12.49 -4.58
C TYR A 234 -8.55 -11.94 -4.05
N PRO A 235 -9.68 -12.66 -4.26
CA PRO A 235 -10.98 -12.24 -3.75
C PRO A 235 -10.95 -11.89 -2.26
N LYS A 236 -11.60 -10.81 -1.89
CA LYS A 236 -11.57 -10.20 -0.55
C LYS A 236 -10.23 -9.55 -0.16
N SER A 237 -9.46 -9.07 -1.13
CA SER A 237 -8.24 -8.29 -0.86
C SER A 237 -8.38 -6.78 -1.11
N ARG A 238 -9.49 -6.33 -1.70
CA ARG A 238 -9.83 -4.93 -1.90
C ARG A 238 -10.71 -4.39 -0.77
N LEU A 239 -10.70 -3.07 -0.51
CA LEU A 239 -11.53 -2.47 0.55
C LEU A 239 -13.01 -2.59 0.26
N SER A 240 -13.44 -2.33 -0.98
CA SER A 240 -14.84 -2.41 -1.41
C SER A 240 -15.48 -3.78 -1.21
N GLU A 241 -14.68 -4.83 -1.11
CA GLU A 241 -15.13 -6.20 -0.84
C GLU A 241 -15.40 -6.47 0.66
N PHE A 242 -14.98 -5.55 1.56
CA PHE A 242 -15.13 -5.69 3.01
C PHE A 242 -15.96 -4.58 3.64
N LEU A 243 -15.85 -3.37 3.10
CA LEU A 243 -16.38 -2.15 3.69
C LEU A 243 -17.18 -1.40 2.63
N PRO A 244 -18.27 -0.77 3.02
CA PRO A 244 -18.93 0.19 2.15
C PRO A 244 -17.96 1.35 1.89
N ILE A 245 -17.80 1.73 0.62
CA ILE A 245 -17.02 2.89 0.22
C ILE A 245 -17.99 4.09 0.22
N GLY A 246 -17.78 5.00 1.16
CA GLY A 246 -18.54 6.22 1.30
C GLY A 246 -18.00 7.37 0.45
N PRO A 247 -18.60 8.56 0.53
CA PRO A 247 -18.09 9.76 -0.15
C PRO A 247 -16.73 10.17 0.44
N LEU A 248 -15.92 10.83 -0.39
CA LEU A 248 -14.59 11.32 0.00
C LEU A 248 -14.67 12.35 1.15
N ASN A 249 -15.62 13.30 1.02
CA ASN A 249 -15.94 14.28 2.05
C ASN A 249 -17.26 13.85 2.70
N ARG A 250 -17.21 13.50 3.98
CA ARG A 250 -18.42 13.26 4.74
C ARG A 250 -19.03 14.62 5.09
N GLU A 251 -20.21 14.92 4.53
CA GLU A 251 -21.09 15.91 5.14
C GLU A 251 -21.40 15.42 6.55
N MET A 252 -20.95 16.19 7.56
CA MET A 252 -21.24 15.87 8.94
C MET A 252 -22.76 15.90 9.13
N ALA A 253 -23.35 14.77 9.51
CA ALA A 253 -24.72 14.80 10.04
C ALA A 253 -24.76 15.83 11.19
N PRO A 254 -25.72 16.76 11.18
CA PRO A 254 -25.86 17.69 12.31
C PRO A 254 -25.99 16.92 13.61
N ALA A 255 -25.29 17.39 14.64
CA ALA A 255 -25.25 16.79 15.98
C ALA A 255 -26.64 16.80 16.65
#